data_42c19dcb559b2d9a8d6c0e4f47d67038
#
_entry.id   42c19dcb559b2d9a8d6c0e4f47d67038
#
_cell.length_a   1.000
_cell.length_b   1.000
_cell.length_c   1.000
_cell.angle_alpha   90.00
_cell.angle_beta   90.00
_cell.angle_gamma   90.00
#
_symmetry.space_group_name_H-M   'P 1'
#
loop_
_entity.id
_entity.type
_entity.pdbx_description
1 polymer ?
#
loop_
_entity_poly.entity_id
_entity_poly.type
_entity_poly.pdbx_seq_one_letter_code
_entity_poly.pdbx_strand_id
1 'polypeptide(L)'
;MLRLSKHEDLGLGMSRNRSPRGGGRIASRHARREDGPTQRQLRVGEMLRHALAQILSRSDIRDPELDGVSVTITQVKPSPDMRYATVYCAPLGGRNTGPVIAALNRHKGFLRGEMGHMISIKFTPDLRFVEDQSFAEAEKIENLLKSPQVQRDLAHSDENDESDD
;
A
#
# COMPACT_ATOMS: atom_id res chain seq x y z
N MET A 1 44.60 -21.34 61.62
CA MET A 1 45.75 -22.17 61.25
C MET A 1 45.88 -22.11 59.74
N LEU A 2 46.80 -21.25 59.23
CA LEU A 2 48.09 -21.55 58.63
C LEU A 2 48.04 -22.50 57.46
N ARG A 3 48.48 -22.20 56.24
CA ARG A 3 49.70 -21.58 55.64
C ARG A 3 49.41 -21.35 54.15
N LEU A 4 49.63 -20.23 53.53
CA LEU A 4 50.82 -19.77 52.82
C LEU A 4 51.61 -20.84 52.04
N SER A 5 51.62 -20.66 50.68
CA SER A 5 52.86 -20.73 49.90
C SER A 5 52.72 -20.10 48.54
N LYS A 6 53.57 -19.17 48.30
CA LYS A 6 54.00 -18.54 47.07
C LYS A 6 54.55 -19.56 46.08
N HIS A 7 54.40 -19.34 44.81
CA HIS A 7 55.55 -19.34 43.88
C HIS A 7 55.23 -18.46 42.66
N GLU A 8 56.10 -17.48 42.51
CA GLU A 8 56.29 -16.71 41.28
C GLU A 8 57.02 -17.62 40.31
N ASP A 9 56.67 -17.53 39.05
CA ASP A 9 57.64 -17.69 37.98
C ASP A 9 57.39 -16.81 36.80
N LEU A 10 58.39 -16.07 36.45
CA LEU A 10 58.52 -15.16 35.32
C LEU A 10 58.85 -15.94 34.06
N GLY A 11 58.04 -15.78 33.01
CA GLY A 11 58.32 -16.33 31.68
C GLY A 11 57.99 -15.31 30.61
N LEU A 12 59.00 -14.52 30.26
CA LEU A 12 59.01 -13.70 29.04
C LEU A 12 58.88 -14.59 27.79
N GLY A 13 57.95 -14.27 26.92
CA GLY A 13 57.80 -14.98 25.63
C GLY A 13 56.99 -14.22 24.59
N MET A 14 57.65 -13.30 23.90
CA MET A 14 57.51 -12.92 22.49
C MET A 14 56.11 -12.83 21.87
N SER A 15 55.69 -11.59 21.70
CA SER A 15 55.09 -10.99 20.49
C SER A 15 54.93 -11.94 19.31
N ARG A 16 53.69 -12.22 18.96
CA ARG A 16 53.26 -12.46 17.56
C ARG A 16 52.00 -11.66 17.28
N ASN A 17 52.28 -10.50 16.71
CA ASN A 17 51.33 -9.66 16.02
C ASN A 17 50.58 -10.50 14.98
N ARG A 18 49.34 -10.87 15.24
CA ARG A 18 48.39 -11.34 14.26
C ARG A 18 47.29 -10.32 14.13
N SER A 19 47.40 -9.49 13.13
CA SER A 19 46.35 -8.65 12.63
C SER A 19 45.04 -9.44 12.48
N PRO A 20 43.94 -9.02 13.08
CA PRO A 20 42.63 -9.54 12.69
C PRO A 20 42.31 -8.99 11.31
N ARG A 21 42.32 -9.83 10.29
CA ARG A 21 41.66 -9.54 9.02
C ARG A 21 40.19 -9.39 9.32
N GLY A 22 39.78 -8.16 9.57
CA GLY A 22 38.40 -7.74 9.61
C GLY A 22 37.80 -7.87 8.22
N GLY A 23 37.28 -9.05 7.93
CA GLY A 23 36.30 -9.23 6.88
C GLY A 23 35.03 -8.53 7.33
N GLY A 24 34.93 -7.24 7.13
CA GLY A 24 33.70 -6.50 7.21
C GLY A 24 32.72 -7.11 6.19
N ARG A 25 31.89 -8.02 6.67
CA ARG A 25 30.64 -8.34 5.99
C ARG A 25 29.85 -7.05 6.03
N ILE A 26 29.95 -6.30 4.96
CA ILE A 26 29.01 -5.27 4.62
C ILE A 26 27.68 -6.01 4.56
N ALA A 27 26.92 -5.94 5.64
CA ALA A 27 25.52 -6.31 5.61
C ALA A 27 24.91 -5.48 4.49
N SER A 28 24.73 -6.09 3.34
CA SER A 28 23.93 -5.57 2.26
C SER A 28 22.58 -5.26 2.89
N ARG A 29 22.40 -3.99 3.26
CA ARG A 29 21.04 -3.47 3.44
C ARG A 29 20.39 -3.76 2.11
N HIS A 30 19.64 -4.85 2.07
CA HIS A 30 18.70 -5.07 1.01
C HIS A 30 17.80 -3.84 1.05
N ALA A 31 18.13 -2.86 0.22
CA ALA A 31 17.16 -1.87 -0.19
C ALA A 31 15.94 -2.70 -0.54
N ARG A 32 14.86 -2.55 0.23
CA ARG A 32 13.56 -3.07 -0.17
C ARG A 32 13.35 -2.45 -1.53
N ARG A 33 13.58 -3.25 -2.56
CA ARG A 33 13.07 -2.92 -3.87
C ARG A 33 11.58 -2.82 -3.61
N GLU A 34 11.04 -1.67 -3.84
CA GLU A 34 9.61 -1.48 -3.99
C GLU A 34 9.25 -2.17 -5.30
N ASP A 35 9.40 -3.49 -5.29
CA ASP A 35 8.87 -4.30 -6.38
C ASP A 35 7.37 -4.12 -6.29
N GLY A 36 6.76 -3.62 -7.35
CA GLY A 36 5.32 -3.43 -7.46
C GLY A 36 4.56 -4.73 -7.12
N PRO A 37 3.24 -4.70 -7.06
CA PRO A 37 2.45 -5.86 -6.67
C PRO A 37 2.78 -7.04 -7.58
N THR A 38 2.97 -8.22 -6.98
CA THR A 38 3.22 -9.45 -7.73
C THR A 38 2.00 -9.84 -8.59
N GLN A 39 2.20 -10.63 -9.64
CA GLN A 39 1.11 -11.16 -10.48
C GLN A 39 0.04 -11.89 -9.66
N ARG A 40 0.45 -12.58 -8.60
CA ARG A 40 -0.48 -13.22 -7.65
C ARG A 40 -1.33 -12.20 -6.93
N GLN A 41 -0.74 -11.12 -6.42
CA GLN A 41 -1.47 -10.04 -5.75
C GLN A 41 -2.45 -9.36 -6.69
N LEU A 42 -2.07 -9.11 -7.95
CA LEU A 42 -2.94 -8.52 -8.96
C LEU A 42 -4.17 -9.41 -9.25
N ARG A 43 -3.95 -10.72 -9.47
CA ARG A 43 -5.04 -11.66 -9.72
C ARG A 43 -5.99 -11.78 -8.53
N VAL A 44 -5.45 -11.89 -7.33
CA VAL A 44 -6.26 -11.94 -6.10
C VAL A 44 -7.00 -10.61 -5.92
N GLY A 45 -6.36 -9.48 -6.13
CA GLY A 45 -6.98 -8.15 -6.06
C GLY A 45 -8.19 -8.03 -6.99
N GLU A 46 -8.07 -8.46 -8.26
CA GLU A 46 -9.17 -8.44 -9.22
C GLU A 46 -10.32 -9.39 -8.81
N MET A 47 -9.99 -10.58 -8.34
CA MET A 47 -11.01 -11.53 -7.88
C MET A 47 -11.79 -10.96 -6.68
N LEU A 48 -11.10 -10.35 -5.71
CA LEU A 48 -11.72 -9.68 -4.56
C LEU A 48 -12.57 -8.48 -5.01
N ARG A 49 -12.09 -7.69 -5.97
CA ARG A 49 -12.82 -6.54 -6.52
C ARG A 49 -14.15 -6.96 -7.13
N HIS A 50 -14.13 -7.99 -7.97
CA HIS A 50 -15.35 -8.52 -8.60
C HIS A 50 -16.34 -9.06 -7.57
N ALA A 51 -15.87 -9.84 -6.60
CA ALA A 51 -16.73 -10.39 -5.55
C ALA A 51 -17.39 -9.28 -4.72
N LEU A 52 -16.61 -8.28 -4.27
CA LEU A 52 -17.13 -7.15 -3.51
C LEU A 52 -18.13 -6.32 -4.31
N ALA A 53 -17.86 -6.04 -5.59
CA ALA A 53 -18.80 -5.33 -6.45
C ALA A 53 -20.14 -6.07 -6.58
N GLN A 54 -20.11 -7.40 -6.71
CA GLN A 54 -21.33 -8.21 -6.77
C GLN A 54 -22.08 -8.22 -5.42
N ILE A 55 -21.38 -8.28 -4.29
CA ILE A 55 -22.02 -8.26 -2.96
C ILE A 55 -22.69 -6.90 -2.74
N LEU A 56 -21.99 -5.80 -3.04
CA LEU A 56 -22.55 -4.46 -2.88
C LEU A 56 -23.73 -4.17 -3.82
N SER A 57 -23.73 -4.76 -5.02
CA SER A 57 -24.84 -4.59 -5.96
C SER A 57 -26.14 -5.28 -5.52
N ARG A 58 -26.07 -6.27 -4.62
CA ARG A 58 -27.25 -6.97 -4.08
C ARG A 58 -28.00 -6.16 -3.02
N SER A 59 -27.39 -5.08 -2.51
CA SER A 59 -27.97 -4.18 -1.50
C SER A 59 -28.43 -4.89 -0.22
N ASP A 60 -27.73 -5.96 0.19
CA ASP A 60 -28.10 -6.76 1.38
C ASP A 60 -27.67 -6.06 2.70
N ILE A 61 -26.94 -4.95 2.60
CA ILE A 61 -26.45 -4.21 3.76
C ILE A 61 -27.49 -3.17 4.17
N ARG A 62 -28.11 -3.38 5.32
CA ARG A 62 -29.07 -2.41 5.89
C ARG A 62 -28.33 -1.40 6.73
N ASP A 63 -27.85 -0.34 6.09
CA ASP A 63 -27.23 0.81 6.76
C ASP A 63 -27.73 2.11 6.11
N PRO A 64 -28.23 3.07 6.89
CA PRO A 64 -28.78 4.32 6.36
C PRO A 64 -27.78 5.12 5.51
N GLU A 65 -26.47 5.00 5.79
CA GLU A 65 -25.42 5.66 5.02
C GLU A 65 -25.12 5.00 3.66
N LEU A 66 -25.58 3.75 3.50
CA LEU A 66 -25.40 2.99 2.28
C LEU A 66 -26.72 2.91 1.46
N ASP A 67 -27.82 3.30 2.07
CA ASP A 67 -29.14 3.23 1.42
C ASP A 67 -29.23 4.21 0.23
N GLY A 68 -29.52 3.68 -0.94
CA GLY A 68 -29.58 4.45 -2.18
C GLY A 68 -28.23 4.96 -2.69
N VAL A 69 -27.11 4.61 -2.05
CA VAL A 69 -25.78 5.01 -2.49
C VAL A 69 -25.16 3.93 -3.36
N SER A 70 -24.81 4.28 -4.59
CA SER A 70 -24.02 3.41 -5.46
C SER A 70 -22.53 3.58 -5.15
N VAL A 71 -21.87 2.50 -4.76
CA VAL A 71 -20.43 2.50 -4.44
C VAL A 71 -19.68 1.70 -5.51
N THR A 72 -18.73 2.34 -6.17
CA THR A 72 -17.85 1.68 -7.12
C THR A 72 -16.56 1.25 -6.40
N ILE A 73 -16.20 -0.02 -6.53
CA ILE A 73 -14.89 -0.53 -6.10
C ILE A 73 -13.92 -0.33 -7.26
N THR A 74 -12.98 0.60 -7.11
CA THR A 74 -12.04 0.97 -8.17
C THR A 74 -10.84 0.03 -8.19
N GLN A 75 -10.31 -0.29 -7.00
CA GLN A 75 -9.14 -1.16 -6.87
C GLN A 75 -9.16 -1.93 -5.55
N VAL A 76 -8.57 -3.12 -5.53
CA VAL A 76 -8.27 -3.87 -4.31
C VAL A 76 -6.79 -4.24 -4.30
N LYS A 77 -6.09 -3.84 -3.25
CA LYS A 77 -4.66 -4.15 -3.05
C LYS A 77 -4.48 -5.12 -1.89
N PRO A 78 -4.26 -6.41 -2.15
CA PRO A 78 -3.90 -7.36 -1.12
C PRO A 78 -2.49 -7.08 -0.59
N SER A 79 -2.28 -7.30 0.72
CA SER A 79 -0.94 -7.29 1.32
C SER A 79 -0.09 -8.45 0.79
N PRO A 80 1.25 -8.38 0.86
CA PRO A 80 2.14 -9.44 0.38
C PRO A 80 1.86 -10.80 1.04
N ASP A 81 1.46 -10.81 2.30
CA ASP A 81 1.08 -12.00 3.08
C ASP A 81 -0.38 -12.43 2.89
N MET A 82 -1.17 -11.70 2.08
CA MET A 82 -2.59 -11.94 1.82
C MET A 82 -3.50 -11.90 3.05
N ARG A 83 -3.05 -11.33 4.17
CA ARG A 83 -3.86 -11.23 5.40
C ARG A 83 -4.80 -10.05 5.39
N TYR A 84 -4.43 -8.99 4.68
CA TYR A 84 -5.18 -7.74 4.59
C TYR A 84 -5.40 -7.39 3.13
N ALA A 85 -6.47 -6.66 2.86
CA ALA A 85 -6.73 -6.07 1.56
C ALA A 85 -7.26 -4.64 1.74
N THR A 86 -6.61 -3.68 1.11
CA THR A 86 -7.09 -2.30 1.03
C THR A 86 -8.00 -2.19 -0.18
N VAL A 87 -9.23 -1.77 0.06
CA VAL A 87 -10.30 -1.64 -0.93
C VAL A 87 -10.53 -0.16 -1.20
N TYR A 88 -10.21 0.29 -2.38
CA TYR A 88 -10.44 1.66 -2.83
C TYR A 88 -11.84 1.78 -3.38
N CYS A 89 -12.59 2.77 -2.90
CA CYS A 89 -13.99 2.96 -3.25
C CYS A 89 -14.25 4.40 -3.67
N ALA A 90 -15.12 4.55 -4.66
CA ALA A 90 -15.66 5.83 -5.09
C ALA A 90 -17.20 5.78 -5.02
N PRO A 91 -17.82 6.39 -3.99
CA PRO A 91 -19.26 6.59 -3.97
C PRO A 91 -19.68 7.53 -5.09
N LEU A 92 -20.73 7.15 -5.85
CA LEU A 92 -21.24 7.99 -6.91
C LEU A 92 -21.93 9.24 -6.33
N GLY A 93 -21.62 10.38 -6.95
CA GLY A 93 -22.18 11.67 -6.56
C GLY A 93 -21.33 12.50 -5.60
N GLY A 94 -20.17 11.99 -5.14
CA GLY A 94 -19.17 12.74 -4.36
C GLY A 94 -19.62 13.29 -3.00
N ARG A 95 -20.91 13.14 -2.68
CA ARG A 95 -21.51 13.61 -1.42
C ARG A 95 -21.43 12.47 -0.40
N ASN A 96 -21.07 12.82 0.85
CA ASN A 96 -21.04 11.89 1.97
C ASN A 96 -20.03 10.73 1.85
N THR A 97 -18.91 10.91 1.14
CA THR A 97 -17.88 9.87 1.02
C THR A 97 -17.40 9.33 2.37
N GLY A 98 -17.10 10.22 3.33
CA GLY A 98 -16.64 9.83 4.65
C GLY A 98 -17.60 8.90 5.42
N PRO A 99 -18.89 9.27 5.61
CA PRO A 99 -19.91 8.41 6.22
C PRO A 99 -20.07 7.07 5.50
N VAL A 100 -20.07 7.05 4.16
CA VAL A 100 -20.17 5.82 3.37
C VAL A 100 -18.99 4.90 3.60
N ILE A 101 -17.75 5.43 3.59
CA ILE A 101 -16.54 4.65 3.89
C ILE A 101 -16.56 4.13 5.33
N ALA A 102 -17.01 4.94 6.28
CA ALA A 102 -17.17 4.51 7.67
C ALA A 102 -18.19 3.37 7.80
N ALA A 103 -19.32 3.44 7.09
CA ALA A 103 -20.33 2.40 7.03
C ALA A 103 -19.76 1.09 6.46
N LEU A 104 -19.06 1.13 5.34
CA LEU A 104 -18.40 -0.02 4.75
C LEU A 104 -17.42 -0.68 5.74
N ASN A 105 -16.64 0.13 6.46
CA ASN A 105 -15.72 -0.38 7.47
C ASN A 105 -16.45 -0.98 8.70
N ARG A 106 -17.63 -0.47 9.07
CA ARG A 106 -18.48 -1.11 10.10
C ARG A 106 -18.92 -2.50 9.67
N HIS A 107 -19.29 -2.66 8.40
CA HIS A 107 -19.80 -3.90 7.83
C HIS A 107 -18.72 -4.82 7.22
N LYS A 108 -17.45 -4.51 7.38
CA LYS A 108 -16.33 -5.28 6.78
C LYS A 108 -16.35 -6.77 7.15
N GLY A 109 -16.81 -7.11 8.35
CA GLY A 109 -16.92 -8.51 8.80
C GLY A 109 -17.96 -9.28 8.01
N PHE A 110 -19.14 -8.69 7.78
CA PHE A 110 -20.19 -9.24 6.93
C PHE A 110 -19.69 -9.41 5.49
N LEU A 111 -19.12 -8.36 4.90
CA LEU A 111 -18.58 -8.38 3.55
C LEU A 111 -17.49 -9.43 3.36
N ARG A 112 -16.61 -9.60 4.36
CA ARG A 112 -15.61 -10.66 4.37
C ARG A 112 -16.23 -12.05 4.39
N GLY A 113 -17.30 -12.27 5.19
CA GLY A 113 -18.03 -13.52 5.24
C GLY A 113 -18.65 -13.88 3.91
N GLU A 114 -19.43 -12.97 3.31
CA GLU A 114 -20.05 -13.14 1.99
C GLU A 114 -19.01 -13.41 0.89
N MET A 115 -17.91 -12.66 0.91
CA MET A 115 -16.81 -12.86 -0.03
C MET A 115 -16.18 -14.26 0.12
N GLY A 116 -16.03 -14.76 1.35
CA GLY A 116 -15.51 -16.10 1.61
C GLY A 116 -16.38 -17.22 1.05
N HIS A 117 -17.69 -17.00 0.93
CA HIS A 117 -18.61 -17.94 0.28
C HIS A 117 -18.54 -17.89 -1.25
N MET A 118 -18.16 -16.75 -1.82
CA MET A 118 -18.12 -16.54 -3.27
C MET A 118 -16.81 -16.97 -3.94
N ILE A 119 -15.70 -16.89 -3.21
CA ILE A 119 -14.37 -17.13 -3.76
C ILE A 119 -13.65 -18.27 -3.06
N SER A 120 -13.06 -19.17 -3.87
CA SER A 120 -12.28 -20.29 -3.38
C SER A 120 -10.83 -19.89 -3.09
N ILE A 121 -10.62 -19.13 -2.00
CA ILE A 121 -9.28 -18.84 -1.49
C ILE A 121 -9.11 -19.45 -0.10
N LYS A 122 -7.89 -19.92 0.19
CA LYS A 122 -7.58 -20.59 1.46
C LYS A 122 -7.88 -19.71 2.68
N PHE A 123 -7.67 -18.39 2.56
CA PHE A 123 -7.93 -17.40 3.60
C PHE A 123 -8.48 -16.13 2.98
N THR A 124 -9.64 -15.70 3.44
CA THR A 124 -10.22 -14.41 3.07
C THR A 124 -9.53 -13.31 3.86
N PRO A 125 -8.93 -12.31 3.20
CA PRO A 125 -8.22 -11.23 3.89
C PRO A 125 -9.17 -10.35 4.70
N ASP A 126 -8.63 -9.68 5.72
CA ASP A 126 -9.33 -8.60 6.40
C ASP A 126 -9.42 -7.37 5.48
N LEU A 127 -10.60 -6.77 5.40
CA LEU A 127 -10.89 -5.67 4.51
C LEU A 127 -10.68 -4.33 5.23
N ARG A 128 -10.09 -3.37 4.50
CA ARG A 128 -10.03 -1.97 4.90
C ARG A 128 -10.50 -1.12 3.73
N PHE A 129 -11.63 -0.44 3.90
CA PHE A 129 -12.19 0.45 2.89
C PHE A 129 -11.60 1.84 3.04
N VAL A 130 -11.17 2.42 1.94
CA VAL A 130 -10.63 3.78 1.83
C VAL A 130 -11.23 4.46 0.61
N GLU A 131 -11.30 5.79 0.67
CA GLU A 131 -11.70 6.59 -0.49
C GLU A 131 -10.65 6.54 -1.58
N ASP A 132 -11.09 6.39 -2.83
CA ASP A 132 -10.23 6.56 -3.99
C ASP A 132 -10.16 8.04 -4.37
N GLN A 133 -9.04 8.66 -4.09
CA GLN A 133 -8.80 10.07 -4.37
C GLN A 133 -8.31 10.33 -5.80
N SER A 134 -8.08 9.28 -6.61
CA SER A 134 -7.52 9.41 -7.96
C SER A 134 -8.37 10.32 -8.85
N PHE A 135 -9.71 10.29 -8.71
CA PHE A 135 -10.60 11.15 -9.46
C PHE A 135 -10.48 12.62 -9.04
N ALA A 136 -10.41 12.90 -7.74
CA ALA A 136 -10.25 14.24 -7.22
C ALA A 136 -8.88 14.83 -7.60
N GLU A 137 -7.85 14.01 -7.60
CA GLU A 137 -6.50 14.41 -8.04
C GLU A 137 -6.47 14.69 -9.54
N ALA A 138 -7.10 13.83 -10.38
CA ALA A 138 -7.19 14.03 -11.81
C ALA A 138 -7.95 15.31 -12.15
N GLU A 139 -9.09 15.57 -11.49
CA GLU A 139 -9.86 16.80 -11.67
C GLU A 139 -9.06 18.04 -11.26
N LYS A 140 -8.30 17.97 -10.17
CA LYS A 140 -7.42 19.06 -9.73
C LYS A 140 -6.34 19.36 -10.76
N ILE A 141 -5.70 18.33 -11.32
CA ILE A 141 -4.70 18.48 -12.38
C ILE A 141 -5.32 19.09 -13.63
N GLU A 142 -6.50 18.61 -14.05
CA GLU A 142 -7.21 19.13 -15.20
C GLU A 142 -7.58 20.61 -15.01
N ASN A 143 -8.04 21.00 -13.83
CA ASN A 143 -8.35 22.38 -13.49
C ASN A 143 -7.11 23.27 -13.46
N LEU A 144 -5.96 22.76 -13.02
CA LEU A 144 -4.69 23.47 -13.08
C LEU A 144 -4.24 23.66 -14.53
N LEU A 145 -4.34 22.66 -15.38
CA LEU A 145 -4.00 22.74 -16.81
C LEU A 145 -4.91 23.71 -17.58
N LYS A 146 -6.15 23.84 -17.17
CA LYS A 146 -7.11 24.81 -17.74
C LYS A 146 -6.95 26.22 -17.18
N SER A 147 -6.06 26.42 -16.21
CA SER A 147 -5.84 27.75 -15.62
C SER A 147 -5.27 28.72 -16.67
N PRO A 148 -5.73 29.99 -16.68
CA PRO A 148 -5.27 30.97 -17.68
C PRO A 148 -3.77 31.22 -17.67
N GLN A 149 -3.11 30.90 -16.59
CA GLN A 149 -1.66 31.08 -16.41
C GLN A 149 -0.89 30.02 -17.18
N VAL A 150 -1.27 28.73 -17.00
CA VAL A 150 -0.65 27.62 -17.73
C VAL A 150 -0.94 27.67 -19.22
N GLN A 151 -2.14 28.11 -19.61
CA GLN A 151 -2.49 28.25 -21.02
C GLN A 151 -1.67 29.35 -21.72
N ARG A 152 -1.32 30.45 -21.03
CA ARG A 152 -0.42 31.48 -21.57
C ARG A 152 1.00 30.96 -21.73
N ASP A 153 1.49 30.18 -20.77
CA ASP A 153 2.84 29.63 -20.82
C ASP A 153 2.98 28.61 -21.97
N LEU A 154 1.96 27.80 -22.20
CA LEU A 154 1.91 26.86 -23.34
C LEU A 154 1.84 27.59 -24.69
N ALA A 155 1.07 28.68 -24.79
CA ALA A 155 0.97 29.45 -26.03
C ALA A 155 2.30 30.18 -26.38
N HIS A 156 3.11 30.52 -25.37
CA HIS A 156 4.43 31.17 -25.61
C HIS A 156 5.53 30.16 -25.98
N SER A 157 5.38 28.88 -25.67
CA SER A 157 6.34 27.85 -26.08
C SER A 157 6.25 27.49 -27.55
N ASP A 158 5.07 27.59 -28.15
CA ASP A 158 4.83 27.26 -29.55
C ASP A 158 5.34 28.37 -30.51
N GLU A 159 5.50 29.62 -30.04
CA GLU A 159 6.01 30.72 -30.84
C GLU A 159 7.54 30.75 -30.96
N ASN A 160 8.27 30.01 -30.10
CA ASN A 160 9.73 30.01 -30.13
C ASN A 160 10.35 28.90 -30.99
N ASP A 161 9.59 27.89 -31.40
CA ASP A 161 10.08 26.79 -32.24
C ASP A 161 9.99 27.06 -33.76
N GLU A 162 9.33 28.15 -34.20
CA GLU A 162 9.22 28.49 -35.62
C GLU A 162 10.26 29.50 -36.12
N SER A 163 11.23 29.93 -35.30
CA SER A 163 12.17 30.98 -35.69
C SER A 163 13.63 30.53 -35.93
N ASP A 164 13.87 29.22 -36.11
CA ASP A 164 15.22 28.71 -36.38
C ASP A 164 15.24 27.86 -37.66
N ASP A 165 15.05 28.53 -38.82
CA ASP A 165 15.29 27.96 -40.14
C ASP A 165 16.02 28.99 -41.04
#